data_e54639cd9a257b4e83a6f6c4f0ca74dd
#
_entry.id   e54639cd9a257b4e83a6f6c4f0ca74dd
#
_cell.length_a   1.000
_cell.length_b   1.000
_cell.length_c   1.000
_cell.angle_alpha   90.00
_cell.angle_beta   90.00
_cell.angle_gamma   90.00
#
_symmetry.space_group_name_H-M   'P 1'
#
loop_
_entity.id
_entity.type
_entity.pdbx_description
1 polymer ?
#
loop_
_entity_poly.entity_id
_entity_poly.type
_entity_poly.pdbx_seq_one_letter_code
_entity_poly.pdbx_strand_id
1 'polypeptide(L)'
;AIAYISVGEADTQTLGTLKVTSEAGSEAGTTKLTVKEQLMSMRNCWKYKDAAAATAVTYGMDVKNWSKWDGESEITSTAGHHITLVECDQNYKAVRSGDVTVTVNPGA
;
A
#
# COMPACT_ATOMS: atom_id res chain seq x y z
N ALA A 1 3.40 15.33 -34.47
CA ALA A 1 3.56 14.84 -33.84
C ALA A 1 3.83 14.70 -33.35
N ILE A 2 3.59 14.67 -33.45
CA ILE A 2 3.76 14.15 -32.73
C ILE A 2 4.30 13.90 -32.06
N ALA A 3 4.29 13.95 -32.07
CA ALA A 3 4.68 13.41 -31.26
C ALA A 3 4.92 13.21 -30.63
N TYR A 4 4.65 13.17 -30.71
CA TYR A 4 4.76 12.62 -29.88
C TYR A 4 4.95 12.22 -29.13
N ILE A 5 4.68 12.36 -29.20
CA ILE A 5 4.79 11.78 -28.34
C ILE A 5 5.01 11.35 -27.70
N SER A 6 4.90 11.25 -27.95
CA SER A 6 5.02 10.49 -27.17
C SER A 6 5.53 10.32 -26.45
N VAL A 7 5.38 10.39 -26.66
CA VAL A 7 5.75 9.87 -25.85
C VAL A 7 6.03 9.80 -24.89
N GLY A 8 6.01 9.95 -24.93
CA GLY A 8 6.14 9.74 -23.87
C GLY A 8 5.44 9.39 -23.18
N GLU A 9 4.91 9.31 -23.49
CA GLU A 9 4.31 8.84 -22.96
C GLU A 9 4.20 7.96 -22.40
N ALA A 10 4.22 7.71 -23.01
CA ALA A 10 4.05 6.45 -22.45
C ALA A 10 4.60 6.35 -21.14
N ASP A 11 5.41 7.10 -20.88
CA ASP A 11 5.94 7.11 -19.63
C ASP A 11 5.06 7.70 -18.64
N THR A 12 3.88 8.03 -19.04
CA THR A 12 2.95 8.54 -18.12
C THR A 12 2.26 7.42 -17.45
N GLN A 13 2.99 6.60 -16.78
CA GLN A 13 2.36 5.58 -16.00
C GLN A 13 1.73 6.21 -14.79
N THR A 14 0.54 5.81 -14.50
CA THR A 14 -0.23 6.36 -13.41
C THR A 14 -0.25 5.37 -12.26
N LEU A 15 -0.09 5.88 -11.04
CA LEU A 15 -0.19 5.05 -9.86
C LEU A 15 -1.58 4.44 -9.81
N GLY A 16 -1.64 3.11 -9.70
CA GLY A 16 -2.91 2.41 -9.57
C GLY A 16 -3.48 2.55 -8.17
N THR A 17 -4.72 2.12 -8.03
CA THR A 17 -5.43 2.20 -6.75
C THR A 17 -5.66 0.82 -6.19
N LEU A 18 -5.39 0.66 -4.90
CA LEU A 18 -5.69 -0.56 -4.16
C LEU A 18 -6.89 -0.31 -3.27
N LYS A 19 -7.75 -1.31 -3.13
CA LYS A 19 -8.88 -1.23 -2.22
C LYS A 19 -8.53 -2.02 -0.98
N VAL A 20 -8.24 -1.32 0.10
CA VAL A 20 -7.75 -1.91 1.35
C VAL A 20 -8.79 -1.67 2.42
N THR A 21 -9.03 -2.69 3.23
CA THR A 21 -9.89 -2.54 4.41
C THR A 21 -9.12 -2.93 5.65
N SER A 22 -9.55 -2.40 6.79
CA SER A 22 -8.92 -2.66 8.08
C SER A 22 -9.99 -3.14 9.04
N GLU A 23 -9.73 -4.26 9.71
CA GLU A 23 -10.63 -4.81 10.72
C GLU A 23 -9.81 -5.12 11.97
N ALA A 24 -10.50 -5.26 13.09
CA ALA A 24 -9.83 -5.64 14.33
C ALA A 24 -9.12 -6.98 14.13
N GLY A 25 -7.88 -7.06 14.57
CA GLY A 25 -7.12 -8.30 14.51
C GLY A 25 -7.52 -9.24 15.64
N SER A 26 -6.82 -10.35 15.74
CA SER A 26 -7.13 -11.37 16.75
C SER A 26 -6.58 -11.01 18.12
N GLU A 27 -5.59 -10.13 18.18
CA GLU A 27 -4.99 -9.73 19.45
C GLU A 27 -5.13 -8.24 19.65
N ALA A 28 -5.07 -7.81 20.92
CA ALA A 28 -5.20 -6.40 21.26
C ALA A 28 -4.15 -5.57 20.52
N GLY A 29 -4.57 -4.46 19.97
CA GLY A 29 -3.65 -3.55 19.28
C GLY A 29 -3.28 -3.98 17.87
N THR A 30 -3.93 -5.00 17.32
CA THR A 30 -3.63 -5.43 15.95
C THR A 30 -4.78 -5.16 15.01
N THR A 31 -4.45 -4.98 13.74
CA THR A 31 -5.44 -4.84 12.68
C THR A 31 -5.19 -5.91 11.63
N LYS A 32 -6.26 -6.34 10.99
CA LYS A 32 -6.15 -7.23 9.84
C LYS A 32 -6.50 -6.45 8.61
N LEU A 33 -5.53 -6.34 7.71
CA LEU A 33 -5.77 -5.68 6.43
C LEU A 33 -6.23 -6.70 5.41
N THR A 34 -7.15 -6.27 4.56
CA THR A 34 -7.57 -7.05 3.41
C THR A 34 -7.46 -6.17 2.19
N VAL A 35 -6.75 -6.65 1.18
CA VAL A 35 -6.62 -5.92 -0.08
C VAL A 35 -7.35 -6.73 -1.14
N LYS A 36 -8.19 -6.04 -1.90
CA LYS A 36 -9.02 -6.71 -2.89
C LYS A 36 -8.21 -7.18 -4.08
N GLU A 37 -7.21 -6.40 -4.47
CA GLU A 37 -6.41 -6.70 -5.64
C GLU A 37 -5.29 -7.68 -5.31
N GLN A 38 -4.91 -8.50 -6.29
CA GLN A 38 -3.74 -9.35 -6.16
C GLN A 38 -2.54 -8.64 -6.78
N LEU A 39 -1.34 -9.07 -6.39
CA LEU A 39 -0.13 -8.51 -6.99
C LEU A 39 -0.17 -8.70 -8.51
N MET A 40 0.23 -7.65 -9.23
CA MET A 40 0.25 -7.69 -10.69
C MET A 40 1.34 -8.59 -11.23
N SER A 41 2.33 -8.92 -10.43
CA SER A 41 3.44 -9.78 -10.82
C SER A 41 3.92 -10.53 -9.61
N MET A 42 4.36 -11.76 -9.81
CA MET A 42 4.90 -12.58 -8.72
C MET A 42 6.17 -11.97 -8.14
N ARG A 43 6.80 -11.05 -8.86
CA ARG A 43 8.01 -10.39 -8.38
C ARG A 43 7.70 -9.16 -7.55
N ASN A 44 6.47 -8.71 -7.55
CA ASN A 44 6.08 -7.55 -6.77
C ASN A 44 5.87 -7.94 -5.32
N CYS A 45 5.85 -6.97 -4.45
CA CYS A 45 5.62 -7.21 -3.04
C CYS A 45 4.81 -6.07 -2.44
N TRP A 46 4.38 -6.28 -1.19
CA TRP A 46 3.62 -5.29 -0.46
C TRP A 46 4.55 -4.55 0.52
N LYS A 47 4.37 -3.24 0.59
CA LYS A 47 5.01 -2.42 1.61
C LYS A 47 3.93 -1.53 2.21
N TYR A 48 4.11 -1.11 3.45
CA TYR A 48 3.13 -0.23 4.06
C TYR A 48 3.81 0.79 4.97
N LYS A 49 3.09 1.86 5.22
CA LYS A 49 3.52 2.87 6.17
C LYS A 49 2.34 3.21 7.07
N ASP A 50 2.60 3.19 8.38
CA ASP A 50 1.62 3.51 9.41
C ASP A 50 1.96 4.91 9.92
N ALA A 51 0.99 5.79 9.90
CA ALA A 51 1.21 7.16 10.35
C ALA A 51 -0.12 7.75 10.80
N ALA A 52 -0.06 8.90 11.47
CA ALA A 52 -1.26 9.57 11.95
C ALA A 52 -2.11 10.12 10.81
N ALA A 53 -1.53 10.25 9.62
CA ALA A 53 -2.26 10.73 8.44
C ALA A 53 -1.82 9.91 7.24
N ALA A 54 -2.64 9.91 6.19
CA ALA A 54 -2.32 9.18 4.98
C ALA A 54 -1.00 9.69 4.39
N THR A 55 -0.20 8.77 3.88
CA THR A 55 1.09 9.12 3.27
C THR A 55 0.90 9.22 1.77
N ALA A 56 1.33 10.32 1.19
CA ALA A 56 1.22 10.51 -0.26
C ALA A 56 2.17 9.57 -0.98
N VAL A 57 1.68 8.97 -2.07
CA VAL A 57 2.46 8.04 -2.88
C VAL A 57 2.36 8.48 -4.33
N THR A 58 3.49 8.41 -5.03
CA THR A 58 3.52 8.67 -6.46
C THR A 58 4.05 7.45 -7.18
N TYR A 59 3.71 7.33 -8.45
CA TYR A 59 4.20 6.21 -9.26
C TYR A 59 5.73 6.23 -9.31
N GLY A 60 6.33 5.08 -9.06
CA GLY A 60 7.78 4.97 -9.07
C GLY A 60 8.46 5.43 -7.79
N MET A 61 7.70 5.84 -6.79
CA MET A 61 8.27 6.26 -5.52
C MET A 61 9.02 5.11 -4.87
N ASP A 62 10.19 5.39 -4.31
CA ASP A 62 11.00 4.38 -3.65
C ASP A 62 10.42 4.08 -2.28
N VAL A 63 10.01 2.83 -2.07
CA VAL A 63 9.43 2.41 -0.79
C VAL A 63 10.27 1.32 -0.12
N LYS A 64 11.54 1.25 -0.49
CA LYS A 64 12.43 0.21 0.01
C LYS A 64 12.48 0.17 1.54
N ASN A 65 12.42 1.33 2.18
CA ASN A 65 12.54 1.42 3.63
C ASN A 65 11.19 1.35 4.35
N TRP A 66 10.10 1.15 3.63
CA TRP A 66 8.81 0.95 4.25
C TRP A 66 8.72 -0.46 4.82
N SER A 67 7.75 -0.69 5.67
CA SER A 67 7.58 -2.00 6.31
C SER A 67 7.07 -3.02 5.30
N LYS A 68 7.59 -4.23 5.38
CA LYS A 68 7.20 -5.32 4.50
C LYS A 68 5.93 -5.99 5.05
N TRP A 69 5.04 -6.38 4.15
CA TRP A 69 3.83 -7.10 4.53
C TRP A 69 3.67 -8.31 3.60
N ASP A 70 3.23 -9.42 4.18
CA ASP A 70 3.11 -10.66 3.43
C ASP A 70 1.74 -10.84 2.77
N GLY A 71 0.85 -9.89 2.93
CA GLY A 71 -0.49 -9.97 2.38
C GLY A 71 -1.50 -10.63 3.30
N GLU A 72 -1.07 -11.16 4.44
CA GLU A 72 -1.95 -11.91 5.32
C GLU A 72 -1.80 -11.58 6.80
N SER A 73 -0.58 -11.35 7.27
CA SER A 73 -0.32 -11.19 8.71
C SER A 73 -0.98 -9.95 9.27
N GLU A 74 -1.42 -10.05 10.51
CA GLU A 74 -1.96 -8.91 11.22
C GLU A 74 -0.83 -7.95 11.56
N ILE A 75 -1.18 -6.67 11.66
CA ILE A 75 -0.21 -5.60 11.87
C ILE A 75 -0.54 -4.91 13.19
N THR A 76 0.47 -4.68 14.00
CA THR A 76 0.31 -3.86 15.21
C THR A 76 0.21 -2.41 14.78
N SER A 77 -0.83 -1.72 15.22
CA SER A 77 -1.04 -0.33 14.85
C SER A 77 -1.83 0.38 15.93
N THR A 78 -2.32 1.58 15.62
CA THR A 78 -3.08 2.41 16.55
C THR A 78 -4.39 2.81 15.90
N ALA A 79 -5.48 2.69 16.61
CA ALA A 79 -6.79 3.07 16.08
C ALA A 79 -6.75 4.53 15.62
N GLY A 80 -7.35 4.81 14.48
CA GLY A 80 -7.39 6.15 13.92
C GLY A 80 -6.19 6.54 13.11
N HIS A 81 -5.11 5.76 13.16
CA HIS A 81 -3.99 5.98 12.25
C HIS A 81 -4.38 5.60 10.83
N HIS A 82 -3.49 5.86 9.89
CA HIS A 82 -3.66 5.46 8.51
C HIS A 82 -2.56 4.51 8.13
N ILE A 83 -2.91 3.42 7.47
CA ILE A 83 -1.92 2.56 6.84
C ILE A 83 -2.02 2.78 5.35
N THR A 84 -0.91 3.19 4.74
CA THR A 84 -0.82 3.35 3.30
C THR A 84 -0.12 2.11 2.76
N LEU A 85 -0.88 1.30 2.02
CA LEU A 85 -0.36 0.06 1.45
C LEU A 85 0.08 0.33 0.02
N VAL A 86 1.23 -0.20 -0.35
CA VAL A 86 1.81 -0.01 -1.67
C VAL A 86 2.18 -1.36 -2.24
N GLU A 87 1.84 -1.58 -3.50
CA GLU A 87 2.45 -2.65 -4.27
C GLU A 87 3.67 -2.07 -4.96
N CYS A 88 4.82 -2.70 -4.76
CA CYS A 88 6.06 -2.23 -5.39
C CYS A 88 6.65 -3.34 -6.24
N ASP A 89 7.44 -2.95 -7.23
CA ASP A 89 8.10 -3.91 -8.10
C ASP A 89 9.37 -4.44 -7.43
N GLN A 90 10.14 -5.26 -8.15
CA GLN A 90 11.32 -5.89 -7.58
C GLN A 90 12.40 -4.87 -7.19
N ASN A 91 12.28 -3.63 -7.66
CA ASN A 91 13.19 -2.54 -7.30
C ASN A 91 12.61 -1.65 -6.21
N TYR A 92 11.51 -2.08 -5.58
CA TYR A 92 10.83 -1.34 -4.52
C TYR A 92 10.26 -0.01 -4.98
N LYS A 93 9.82 0.06 -6.23
CA LYS A 93 9.20 1.27 -6.76
C LYS A 93 7.68 1.07 -6.77
N ALA A 94 6.96 2.07 -6.27
CA ALA A 94 5.51 1.98 -6.11
C ALA A 94 4.81 1.91 -7.46
N VAL A 95 3.87 0.99 -7.61
CA VAL A 95 3.07 0.88 -8.82
C VAL A 95 1.57 1.02 -8.52
N ARG A 96 1.14 0.68 -7.31
CA ARG A 96 -0.25 0.91 -6.86
C ARG A 96 -0.23 1.22 -5.38
N SER A 97 -1.22 1.97 -4.91
CA SER A 97 -1.33 2.25 -3.49
C SER A 97 -2.78 2.38 -3.05
N GLY A 98 -3.00 2.16 -1.78
CA GLY A 98 -4.29 2.36 -1.15
C GLY A 98 -4.08 2.79 0.29
N ASP A 99 -5.00 3.58 0.82
CA ASP A 99 -4.93 4.06 2.18
C ASP A 99 -6.17 3.61 2.93
N VAL A 100 -6.01 3.33 4.21
CA VAL A 100 -7.13 2.92 5.04
C VAL A 100 -6.96 3.47 6.44
N THR A 101 -8.08 3.88 7.04
CA THR A 101 -8.08 4.25 8.45
C THR A 101 -8.07 2.97 9.28
N VAL A 102 -7.18 2.90 10.24
CA VAL A 102 -6.94 1.67 10.99
C VAL A 102 -8.01 1.42 12.03
N THR A 103 -8.52 0.21 12.04
CA THR A 103 -9.35 -0.32 13.11
C THR A 103 -8.57 -1.43 13.78
N VAL A 104 -8.37 -1.33 15.09
CA VAL A 104 -7.61 -2.33 15.83
C VAL A 104 -8.52 -3.04 16.83
N ASN A 105 -8.06 -4.21 17.26
CA ASN A 105 -8.72 -4.93 18.35
C ASN A 105 -8.51 -4.13 19.63
N PRO A 106 -9.60 -3.74 20.32
CA PRO A 106 -9.45 -2.90 21.51
C PRO A 106 -8.94 -3.65 22.74
N GLY A 107 -8.88 -4.97 22.66
CA GLY A 107 -8.33 -5.73 23.77
C GLY A 107 -9.34 -6.05 24.84
N ALA A 108 -10.54 -5.94 24.62
CA ALA A 108 -11.59 -6.27 25.58
C ALA A 108 -11.35 -5.76 26.93
#